data_03583614a6cb8df044626cb7507971c6
#
_entry.id   03583614a6cb8df044626cb7507971c6
#
_cell.length_a   1.000
_cell.length_b   1.000
_cell.length_c   1.000
_cell.angle_alpha   90.00
_cell.angle_beta   90.00
_cell.angle_gamma   90.00
#
_symmetry.space_group_name_H-M   'P 1'
#
loop_
_entity.id
_entity.type
_entity.pdbx_description
1 polymer ?
#
loop_
_entity_poly.entity_id
_entity_poly.type
_entity_poly.pdbx_seq_one_letter_code
_entity_poly.pdbx_strand_id
1 'polypeptide(L)'
;MMKKRFLFAFILFLISVLNTYAGIELRSRQMKTSDGLPSNSVRYMYQDSKGFLWFGTLNGLSRYDGNSFLTFQPGNDGKPSLADNRIFNITEDKHGFLWMGTTVRLYSCYDLQKACFVEYMEPEDQDRNYSKLFLASCGDVWLWHPDNGVRRVIHQEEGILTSTVFKTEAGNLPDNRVNFVREDNDGRIWIGTKRGLALVVDGEVKIVDRALHFVSMLANGDRVYFLTENGDIYSYQEKTQELLKQAALSAVAGKMSLTDDFRIKDKWVILTSTGVYNYDLVKYTLTPDTHLDIKKGEVICDNRGDYW
;
A
#
# COMPACT_ATOMS: atom_id res chain seq x y z
N MET A 1 -17.32 62.41 -20.26
CA MET A 1 -16.21 61.53 -19.89
C MET A 1 -16.26 61.02 -18.44
N MET A 2 -16.72 61.83 -17.48
CA MET A 2 -16.86 61.46 -16.07
C MET A 2 -17.81 60.28 -15.75
N LYS A 3 -18.97 60.18 -16.40
CA LYS A 3 -19.95 59.10 -16.15
C LYS A 3 -19.45 57.69 -16.45
N LYS A 4 -18.59 57.53 -17.46
CA LYS A 4 -18.00 56.21 -17.77
C LYS A 4 -16.95 55.74 -16.74
N ARG A 5 -16.23 56.69 -16.14
CA ARG A 5 -15.23 56.37 -15.09
C ARG A 5 -15.92 55.96 -13.77
N PHE A 6 -17.03 56.57 -13.43
CA PHE A 6 -17.81 56.18 -12.25
C PHE A 6 -18.46 54.81 -12.39
N LEU A 7 -18.96 54.50 -13.59
CA LEU A 7 -19.53 53.16 -13.86
C LEU A 7 -18.46 52.05 -13.77
N PHE A 8 -17.25 52.31 -14.28
CA PHE A 8 -16.15 51.35 -14.20
C PHE A 8 -15.63 51.14 -12.80
N ALA A 9 -15.54 52.21 -11.99
CA ALA A 9 -15.17 52.12 -10.58
C ALA A 9 -16.25 51.40 -9.76
N PHE A 10 -17.52 51.56 -10.07
CA PHE A 10 -18.63 50.90 -9.42
C PHE A 10 -18.67 49.40 -9.78
N ILE A 11 -18.38 49.02 -11.02
CA ILE A 11 -18.25 47.59 -11.43
C ILE A 11 -17.06 46.93 -10.75
N LEU A 12 -15.90 47.59 -10.65
CA LEU A 12 -14.73 47.08 -9.92
C LEU A 12 -15.01 46.93 -8.43
N PHE A 13 -15.75 47.84 -7.83
CA PHE A 13 -16.19 47.74 -6.43
C PHE A 13 -17.19 46.59 -6.25
N LEU A 14 -18.13 46.38 -7.15
CA LEU A 14 -19.05 45.24 -7.12
C LEU A 14 -18.30 43.88 -7.26
N ILE A 15 -17.30 43.82 -8.16
CA ILE A 15 -16.44 42.61 -8.31
C ILE A 15 -15.61 42.34 -7.05
N SER A 16 -15.14 43.38 -6.36
CA SER A 16 -14.39 43.21 -5.11
C SER A 16 -15.26 42.77 -3.93
N VAL A 17 -16.53 43.12 -3.91
CA VAL A 17 -17.50 42.69 -2.88
C VAL A 17 -18.02 41.29 -3.14
N LEU A 18 -17.97 40.80 -4.38
CA LEU A 18 -18.36 39.43 -4.75
C LEU A 18 -17.29 38.36 -4.47
N ASN A 19 -16.10 38.77 -4.07
CA ASN A 19 -15.13 37.85 -3.47
C ASN A 19 -15.50 37.60 -2.00
N THR A 20 -16.71 37.12 -1.72
CA THR A 20 -17.02 36.45 -0.49
C THR A 20 -16.19 35.16 -0.51
N TYR A 21 -15.13 35.13 0.29
CA TYR A 21 -14.49 33.88 0.66
C TYR A 21 -15.59 33.00 1.22
N ALA A 22 -16.03 32.01 0.46
CA ALA A 22 -16.78 30.90 1.02
C ALA A 22 -15.81 30.20 1.97
N GLY A 23 -15.77 30.63 3.21
CA GLY A 23 -15.04 29.96 4.27
C GLY A 23 -15.56 28.54 4.33
N ILE A 24 -14.69 27.54 4.16
CA ILE A 24 -15.05 26.15 4.40
C ILE A 24 -15.43 26.05 5.87
N GLU A 25 -16.72 26.01 6.18
CA GLU A 25 -17.19 25.75 7.54
C GLU A 25 -16.95 24.28 7.84
N LEU A 26 -15.86 23.98 8.54
CA LEU A 26 -15.57 22.64 8.99
C LEU A 26 -16.54 22.28 10.12
N ARG A 27 -17.49 21.39 9.84
CA ARG A 27 -18.34 20.78 10.85
C ARG A 27 -17.71 19.48 11.31
N SER A 28 -17.31 19.43 12.57
CA SER A 28 -16.79 18.20 13.18
C SER A 28 -17.87 17.53 14.04
N ARG A 29 -17.95 16.19 13.94
CA ARG A 29 -18.76 15.36 14.82
C ARG A 29 -17.86 14.27 15.40
N GLN A 30 -17.81 14.18 16.73
CA GLN A 30 -17.12 13.10 17.41
C GLN A 30 -18.06 11.90 17.53
N MET A 31 -17.61 10.74 17.03
CA MET A 31 -18.30 9.46 17.15
C MET A 31 -17.66 8.62 18.25
N LYS A 32 -18.48 8.02 19.10
CA LYS A 32 -18.05 7.24 20.28
C LYS A 32 -18.80 5.90 20.35
N THR A 33 -18.46 5.08 21.34
CA THR A 33 -19.17 3.84 21.64
C THR A 33 -20.65 4.08 21.99
N SER A 34 -21.01 5.24 22.55
CA SER A 34 -22.40 5.65 22.75
C SER A 34 -23.18 5.85 21.44
N ASP A 35 -22.51 6.07 20.33
CA ASP A 35 -23.11 6.24 19.01
C ASP A 35 -23.15 4.92 18.22
N GLY A 36 -22.60 3.82 18.77
CA GLY A 36 -22.61 2.48 18.18
C GLY A 36 -21.27 1.96 17.69
N LEU A 37 -20.15 2.71 17.88
CA LEU A 37 -18.82 2.18 17.62
C LEU A 37 -18.49 1.03 18.58
N PRO A 38 -17.84 -0.06 18.14
CA PRO A 38 -17.47 -1.17 19.00
C PRO A 38 -16.33 -0.81 19.97
N SER A 39 -15.54 0.22 19.64
CA SER A 39 -14.49 0.76 20.49
C SER A 39 -14.17 2.21 20.10
N ASN A 40 -13.81 3.04 21.10
CA ASN A 40 -13.30 4.39 20.85
C ASN A 40 -11.86 4.39 20.27
N SER A 41 -11.19 3.25 20.26
CA SER A 41 -9.86 3.09 19.67
C SER A 41 -9.99 2.68 18.21
N VAL A 42 -10.27 3.65 17.34
CA VAL A 42 -10.23 3.47 15.88
C VAL A 42 -8.77 3.45 15.44
N ARG A 43 -8.38 2.41 14.69
CA ARG A 43 -7.04 2.19 14.15
C ARG A 43 -6.96 2.46 12.67
N TYR A 44 -8.05 2.23 11.95
CA TYR A 44 -8.11 2.41 10.51
C TYR A 44 -9.49 2.89 10.09
N MET A 45 -9.55 3.73 9.07
CA MET A 45 -10.78 4.18 8.44
C MET A 45 -10.67 3.99 6.93
N TYR A 46 -11.76 3.55 6.32
CA TYR A 46 -11.83 3.35 4.88
C TYR A 46 -13.24 3.71 4.38
N GLN A 47 -13.33 4.34 3.21
CA GLN A 47 -14.60 4.54 2.51
C GLN A 47 -14.65 3.59 1.33
N ASP A 48 -15.67 2.73 1.29
CA ASP A 48 -15.85 1.80 0.18
C ASP A 48 -16.47 2.47 -1.05
N SER A 49 -16.46 1.75 -2.17
CA SER A 49 -16.99 2.22 -3.46
C SER A 49 -18.49 2.51 -3.43
N LYS A 50 -19.23 1.96 -2.44
CA LYS A 50 -20.64 2.24 -2.19
C LYS A 50 -20.88 3.46 -1.29
N GLY A 51 -19.80 4.08 -0.76
CA GLY A 51 -19.85 5.25 0.10
C GLY A 51 -19.99 4.98 1.58
N PHE A 52 -20.04 3.72 2.03
CA PHE A 52 -20.02 3.38 3.46
C PHE A 52 -18.66 3.65 4.07
N LEU A 53 -18.65 4.13 5.32
CA LEU A 53 -17.43 4.29 6.10
C LEU A 53 -17.20 3.05 6.97
N TRP A 54 -16.01 2.49 6.87
CA TRP A 54 -15.58 1.33 7.65
C TRP A 54 -14.57 1.76 8.71
N PHE A 55 -14.78 1.30 9.93
CA PHE A 55 -13.94 1.62 11.08
C PHE A 55 -13.32 0.34 11.64
N GLY A 56 -12.03 0.16 11.42
CA GLY A 56 -11.25 -0.88 12.07
C GLY A 56 -10.88 -0.45 13.48
N THR A 57 -11.29 -1.20 14.48
CA THR A 57 -11.08 -0.86 15.90
C THR A 57 -10.29 -1.95 16.62
N LEU A 58 -10.02 -1.76 17.90
CA LEU A 58 -9.47 -2.78 18.80
C LEU A 58 -10.51 -3.81 19.26
N ASN A 59 -11.80 -3.62 18.95
CA ASN A 59 -12.87 -4.51 19.39
C ASN A 59 -13.90 -4.80 18.29
N GLY A 60 -13.43 -5.01 17.07
CA GLY A 60 -14.25 -5.35 15.91
C GLY A 60 -14.19 -4.33 14.80
N LEU A 61 -14.88 -4.66 13.73
CA LEU A 61 -15.09 -3.85 12.54
C LEU A 61 -16.48 -3.22 12.59
N SER A 62 -16.60 -1.96 12.19
CA SER A 62 -17.91 -1.30 12.10
C SER A 62 -18.09 -0.62 10.76
N ARG A 63 -19.27 -0.78 10.15
CA ARG A 63 -19.69 -0.07 8.94
C ARG A 63 -20.71 1.00 9.30
N TYR A 64 -20.50 2.23 8.83
CA TYR A 64 -21.38 3.37 9.04
C TYR A 64 -22.03 3.78 7.71
N ASP A 65 -23.33 3.91 7.71
CA ASP A 65 -24.15 4.25 6.53
C ASP A 65 -24.53 5.75 6.46
N GLY A 66 -23.98 6.58 7.34
CA GLY A 66 -24.35 7.99 7.50
C GLY A 66 -25.30 8.23 8.66
N ASN A 67 -25.98 7.19 9.17
CA ASN A 67 -26.96 7.27 10.25
C ASN A 67 -26.68 6.30 11.41
N SER A 68 -26.36 5.04 11.10
CA SER A 68 -26.18 3.97 12.07
C SER A 68 -24.90 3.16 11.83
N PHE A 69 -24.48 2.45 12.89
CA PHE A 69 -23.34 1.54 12.84
C PHE A 69 -23.83 0.09 12.77
N LEU A 70 -23.28 -0.69 11.83
CA LEU A 70 -23.37 -2.14 11.81
C LEU A 70 -22.02 -2.72 12.24
N THR A 71 -21.99 -3.45 13.34
CA THR A 71 -20.75 -4.02 13.91
C THR A 71 -20.60 -5.48 13.57
N PHE A 72 -19.36 -5.86 13.23
CA PHE A 72 -18.93 -7.22 12.93
C PHE A 72 -17.87 -7.64 13.95
N GLN A 73 -17.99 -8.86 14.42
CA GLN A 73 -17.05 -9.52 15.33
C GLN A 73 -16.77 -10.96 14.85
N PRO A 74 -15.71 -11.62 15.33
CA PRO A 74 -15.46 -13.02 15.04
C PRO A 74 -16.67 -13.89 15.40
N GLY A 75 -17.07 -14.75 14.46
CA GLY A 75 -18.14 -15.72 14.67
C GLY A 75 -17.57 -17.08 15.08
N ASN A 76 -18.41 -17.90 15.72
CA ASN A 76 -18.07 -19.25 16.16
C ASN A 76 -19.01 -20.31 15.52
N ASP A 77 -19.80 -19.94 14.51
CA ASP A 77 -20.81 -20.79 13.90
C ASP A 77 -20.34 -21.57 12.67
N GLY A 78 -19.01 -21.56 12.41
CA GLY A 78 -18.39 -22.23 11.26
C GLY A 78 -18.58 -21.54 9.93
N LYS A 79 -19.17 -20.33 9.91
CA LYS A 79 -19.31 -19.50 8.70
C LYS A 79 -18.12 -18.53 8.58
N PRO A 80 -17.79 -18.12 7.34
CA PRO A 80 -16.79 -17.05 7.15
C PRO A 80 -17.18 -15.81 7.96
N SER A 81 -16.24 -15.30 8.73
CA SER A 81 -16.44 -14.14 9.60
C SER A 81 -15.14 -13.35 9.76
N LEU A 82 -15.19 -12.33 10.59
CA LEU A 82 -14.01 -11.59 10.97
C LEU A 82 -13.02 -12.52 11.71
N ALA A 83 -11.75 -12.51 11.32
CA ALA A 83 -10.73 -13.41 11.89
C ALA A 83 -10.27 -13.01 13.31
N ASP A 84 -10.29 -11.71 13.63
CA ASP A 84 -9.97 -11.17 14.96
C ASP A 84 -10.62 -9.79 15.14
N ASN A 85 -10.85 -9.41 16.39
CA ASN A 85 -11.46 -8.12 16.73
C ASN A 85 -10.55 -6.92 16.42
N ARG A 86 -9.25 -7.10 16.32
CA ARG A 86 -8.28 -6.02 16.19
C ARG A 86 -7.89 -5.82 14.74
N ILE A 87 -8.45 -4.78 14.11
CA ILE A 87 -8.27 -4.45 12.71
C ILE A 87 -7.23 -3.32 12.59
N PHE A 88 -6.27 -3.46 11.69
CA PHE A 88 -5.22 -2.46 11.44
C PHE A 88 -5.12 -2.01 9.99
N ASN A 89 -5.81 -2.67 9.06
CA ASN A 89 -5.84 -2.31 7.65
C ASN A 89 -7.18 -2.71 7.04
N ILE A 90 -7.69 -1.87 6.14
CA ILE A 90 -8.89 -2.14 5.33
C ILE A 90 -8.60 -1.60 3.92
N THR A 91 -8.84 -2.41 2.91
CA THR A 91 -8.73 -2.00 1.51
C THR A 91 -9.75 -2.72 0.66
N GLU A 92 -10.18 -2.10 -0.43
CA GLU A 92 -11.11 -2.68 -1.41
C GLU A 92 -10.35 -3.03 -2.68
N ASP A 93 -10.60 -4.21 -3.22
CA ASP A 93 -10.10 -4.60 -4.53
C ASP A 93 -11.06 -4.16 -5.65
N LYS A 94 -10.62 -4.28 -6.89
CA LYS A 94 -11.41 -3.85 -8.06
C LYS A 94 -12.67 -4.69 -8.32
N HIS A 95 -12.82 -5.81 -7.65
CA HIS A 95 -14.00 -6.69 -7.76
C HIS A 95 -15.03 -6.41 -6.67
N GLY A 96 -14.77 -5.44 -5.77
CA GLY A 96 -15.67 -5.05 -4.68
C GLY A 96 -15.59 -5.97 -3.48
N PHE A 97 -14.43 -6.57 -3.20
CA PHE A 97 -14.15 -7.26 -1.96
C PHE A 97 -13.33 -6.38 -1.04
N LEU A 98 -13.74 -6.30 0.23
CA LEU A 98 -12.96 -5.65 1.27
C LEU A 98 -12.06 -6.67 1.95
N TRP A 99 -10.80 -6.32 2.03
CA TRP A 99 -9.75 -7.08 2.70
C TRP A 99 -9.37 -6.39 4.00
N MET A 100 -9.54 -7.08 5.11
CA MET A 100 -9.29 -6.54 6.45
C MET A 100 -8.15 -7.31 7.12
N GLY A 101 -7.04 -6.63 7.34
CA GLY A 101 -5.89 -7.17 8.07
C GLY A 101 -6.12 -7.15 9.58
N THR A 102 -5.82 -8.28 10.25
CA THR A 102 -5.98 -8.46 11.68
C THR A 102 -4.67 -8.75 12.39
N THR A 103 -4.63 -8.58 13.72
CA THR A 103 -3.41 -8.82 14.52
C THR A 103 -3.03 -10.29 14.62
N VAL A 104 -3.94 -11.21 14.37
CA VAL A 104 -3.63 -12.65 14.29
C VAL A 104 -3.00 -13.06 12.96
N ARG A 105 -2.60 -12.06 12.15
CA ARG A 105 -1.92 -12.26 10.86
C ARG A 105 -2.77 -12.98 9.82
N LEU A 106 -4.06 -12.74 9.85
CA LEU A 106 -5.04 -13.19 8.87
C LEU A 106 -5.73 -12.00 8.24
N TYR A 107 -6.07 -12.13 6.98
CA TYR A 107 -7.00 -11.24 6.31
C TYR A 107 -8.40 -11.87 6.33
N SER A 108 -9.40 -11.05 6.64
CA SER A 108 -10.80 -11.37 6.42
C SER A 108 -11.24 -10.75 5.12
N CYS A 109 -12.03 -11.45 4.34
CA CYS A 109 -12.55 -11.00 3.06
C CYS A 109 -14.07 -10.82 3.16
N TYR A 110 -14.57 -9.65 2.73
CA TYR A 110 -16.00 -9.33 2.75
C TYR A 110 -16.47 -8.93 1.36
N ASP A 111 -17.43 -9.65 0.81
CA ASP A 111 -18.09 -9.36 -0.46
C ASP A 111 -19.08 -8.21 -0.27
N LEU A 112 -18.80 -7.04 -0.84
CA LEU A 112 -19.68 -5.87 -0.77
C LEU A 112 -21.02 -6.09 -1.50
N GLN A 113 -21.04 -6.91 -2.54
CA GLN A 113 -22.25 -7.17 -3.32
C GLN A 113 -23.20 -8.11 -2.57
N LYS A 114 -22.66 -9.21 -2.04
CA LYS A 114 -23.41 -10.22 -1.27
C LYS A 114 -23.64 -9.80 0.19
N ALA A 115 -22.93 -8.77 0.65
CA ALA A 115 -22.94 -8.26 2.02
C ALA A 115 -22.62 -9.33 3.07
N CYS A 116 -21.63 -10.18 2.81
CA CYS A 116 -21.20 -11.24 3.70
C CYS A 116 -19.68 -11.48 3.64
N PHE A 117 -19.12 -12.09 4.69
CA PHE A 117 -17.76 -12.61 4.65
C PHE A 117 -17.68 -13.83 3.75
N VAL A 118 -16.53 -13.97 3.08
CA VAL A 118 -16.23 -15.08 2.15
C VAL A 118 -14.92 -15.75 2.52
N GLU A 119 -14.84 -17.07 2.26
CA GLU A 119 -13.61 -17.82 2.40
C GLU A 119 -12.79 -17.71 1.11
N TYR A 120 -11.46 -17.62 1.23
CA TYR A 120 -10.53 -17.54 0.10
C TYR A 120 -9.36 -18.54 0.22
N MET A 121 -9.38 -19.37 1.26
CA MET A 121 -8.39 -20.42 1.52
C MET A 121 -9.11 -21.71 1.85
N GLU A 122 -8.47 -22.84 1.52
CA GLU A 122 -8.98 -24.15 1.91
C GLU A 122 -8.98 -24.29 3.45
N PRO A 123 -9.99 -24.96 4.04
CA PRO A 123 -10.09 -25.14 5.48
C PRO A 123 -8.89 -25.86 6.11
N GLU A 124 -8.26 -26.78 5.36
CA GLU A 124 -7.09 -27.56 5.76
C GLU A 124 -5.78 -26.78 5.64
N ASP A 125 -5.79 -25.57 5.08
CA ASP A 125 -4.61 -24.76 4.90
C ASP A 125 -4.08 -24.28 6.26
N GLN A 126 -2.98 -24.88 6.69
CA GLN A 126 -2.35 -24.60 7.99
C GLN A 126 -1.54 -23.28 7.97
N ASP A 127 -1.18 -22.81 6.77
CA ASP A 127 -0.34 -21.64 6.58
C ASP A 127 -1.16 -20.36 6.41
N ARG A 128 -1.95 -20.02 7.43
CA ARG A 128 -2.85 -18.84 7.43
C ARG A 128 -2.21 -17.56 7.94
N ASN A 129 -0.90 -17.42 7.86
CA ASN A 129 -0.17 -16.32 8.48
C ASN A 129 0.24 -15.28 7.43
N TYR A 130 -0.61 -14.29 7.20
CA TYR A 130 -0.38 -13.18 6.27
C TYR A 130 -0.62 -11.84 6.98
N SER A 131 0.35 -10.94 6.92
CA SER A 131 0.27 -9.63 7.58
C SER A 131 0.36 -8.45 6.61
N LYS A 132 0.64 -8.72 5.34
CA LYS A 132 0.76 -7.71 4.29
C LYS A 132 -0.06 -8.11 3.08
N LEU A 133 -0.53 -7.10 2.33
CA LEU A 133 -1.38 -7.25 1.16
C LEU A 133 -0.93 -6.27 0.08
N PHE A 134 -0.98 -6.74 -1.17
CA PHE A 134 -0.81 -5.92 -2.37
C PHE A 134 -1.94 -6.26 -3.37
N LEU A 135 -2.55 -5.24 -3.96
CA LEU A 135 -3.57 -5.35 -4.99
C LEU A 135 -2.92 -5.11 -6.36
N ALA A 136 -2.87 -6.14 -7.19
CA ALA A 136 -2.34 -6.02 -8.54
C ALA A 136 -3.35 -5.34 -9.48
N SER A 137 -2.88 -4.66 -10.51
CA SER A 137 -3.72 -3.97 -11.50
C SER A 137 -4.66 -4.91 -12.25
N CYS A 138 -4.23 -6.17 -12.47
CA CYS A 138 -5.07 -7.24 -13.01
C CYS A 138 -6.23 -7.64 -12.09
N GLY A 139 -6.17 -7.30 -10.78
CA GLY A 139 -7.15 -7.58 -9.74
C GLY A 139 -6.83 -8.74 -8.84
N ASP A 140 -5.70 -9.37 -9.03
CA ASP A 140 -5.23 -10.39 -8.12
C ASP A 140 -4.82 -9.77 -6.79
N VAL A 141 -5.05 -10.49 -5.73
CA VAL A 141 -4.68 -10.11 -4.37
C VAL A 141 -3.50 -10.94 -3.93
N TRP A 142 -2.43 -10.25 -3.54
CA TRP A 142 -1.20 -10.89 -3.08
C TRP A 142 -1.05 -10.69 -1.58
N LEU A 143 -0.98 -11.80 -0.85
CA LEU A 143 -0.86 -11.81 0.61
C LEU A 143 0.50 -12.41 0.98
N TRP A 144 1.21 -11.80 1.94
CA TRP A 144 2.46 -12.38 2.43
C TRP A 144 2.71 -12.04 3.91
N HIS A 145 3.60 -12.82 4.49
CA HIS A 145 4.21 -12.58 5.79
C HIS A 145 5.73 -12.67 5.65
N PRO A 146 6.52 -11.93 6.45
CA PRO A 146 7.98 -11.96 6.35
C PRO A 146 8.64 -13.34 6.46
N ASP A 147 7.94 -14.39 6.88
CA ASP A 147 8.52 -15.74 7.07
C ASP A 147 7.67 -16.86 6.45
N ASN A 148 6.64 -16.55 5.66
CA ASN A 148 5.67 -17.57 5.22
C ASN A 148 5.44 -17.65 3.70
N GLY A 149 6.32 -17.04 2.89
CA GLY A 149 6.12 -16.99 1.45
C GLY A 149 4.98 -16.08 1.03
N VAL A 150 4.39 -16.34 -0.12
CA VAL A 150 3.37 -15.50 -0.75
C VAL A 150 2.18 -16.34 -1.17
N ARG A 151 0.98 -15.81 -1.01
CA ARG A 151 -0.27 -16.33 -1.55
C ARG A 151 -0.83 -15.34 -2.58
N ARG A 152 -1.13 -15.82 -3.77
CA ARG A 152 -1.91 -15.10 -4.79
C ARG A 152 -3.34 -15.58 -4.72
N VAL A 153 -4.30 -14.68 -4.57
CA VAL A 153 -5.74 -14.95 -4.63
C VAL A 153 -6.27 -14.38 -5.94
N ILE A 154 -6.99 -15.21 -6.68
CA ILE A 154 -7.52 -14.93 -8.01
C ILE A 154 -9.04 -14.98 -7.93
N HIS A 155 -9.69 -13.99 -8.53
CA HIS A 155 -11.14 -13.97 -8.71
C HIS A 155 -11.52 -14.82 -9.91
N GLN A 156 -12.38 -15.82 -9.68
CA GLN A 156 -13.03 -16.61 -10.71
C GLN A 156 -14.42 -16.05 -11.01
N GLU A 157 -15.07 -16.60 -12.02
CA GLU A 157 -16.46 -16.30 -12.33
C GLU A 157 -17.37 -16.57 -11.11
N GLU A 158 -18.49 -15.84 -11.01
CA GLU A 158 -19.48 -15.94 -9.90
C GLU A 158 -18.94 -15.54 -8.51
N GLY A 159 -17.77 -14.87 -8.44
CA GLY A 159 -17.17 -14.41 -7.18
C GLY A 159 -16.57 -15.53 -6.32
N ILE A 160 -16.18 -16.62 -6.96
CA ILE A 160 -15.40 -17.68 -6.34
C ILE A 160 -13.95 -17.19 -6.26
N LEU A 161 -13.30 -17.42 -5.12
CA LEU A 161 -11.89 -17.12 -4.91
C LEU A 161 -11.07 -18.41 -4.95
N THR A 162 -10.01 -18.41 -5.73
CA THR A 162 -9.01 -19.48 -5.73
C THR A 162 -7.65 -18.92 -5.33
N SER A 163 -6.77 -19.76 -4.82
CA SER A 163 -5.46 -19.27 -4.41
C SER A 163 -4.31 -20.23 -4.77
N THR A 164 -3.14 -19.63 -5.01
CA THR A 164 -1.88 -20.33 -5.25
C THR A 164 -0.83 -19.87 -4.24
N VAL A 165 -0.06 -20.80 -3.70
CA VAL A 165 1.01 -20.51 -2.73
C VAL A 165 2.37 -20.61 -3.40
N PHE A 166 3.22 -19.61 -3.13
CA PHE A 166 4.61 -19.54 -3.59
C PHE A 166 5.52 -19.69 -2.37
N LYS A 167 6.36 -20.72 -2.39
CA LYS A 167 7.29 -21.09 -1.31
C LYS A 167 8.55 -21.74 -1.85
N THR A 168 9.61 -21.78 -1.03
CA THR A 168 10.87 -22.47 -1.36
C THR A 168 10.67 -23.96 -1.57
N GLU A 169 9.78 -24.58 -0.81
CA GLU A 169 9.46 -26.01 -0.88
C GLU A 169 8.80 -26.39 -2.21
N ALA A 170 8.06 -25.47 -2.82
CA ALA A 170 7.49 -25.61 -4.15
C ALA A 170 8.50 -25.28 -5.27
N GLY A 171 9.71 -24.82 -4.93
CA GLY A 171 10.76 -24.44 -5.87
C GLY A 171 10.52 -23.10 -6.60
N ASN A 172 9.48 -22.38 -6.23
CA ASN A 172 9.05 -21.16 -6.92
C ASN A 172 9.38 -19.84 -6.18
N LEU A 173 10.01 -19.90 -4.99
CA LEU A 173 10.63 -18.75 -4.35
C LEU A 173 12.09 -19.01 -3.97
N PRO A 174 12.95 -17.99 -3.97
CA PRO A 174 14.33 -18.12 -3.50
C PRO A 174 14.43 -18.20 -1.98
N ASP A 175 13.51 -17.57 -1.25
CA ASP A 175 13.41 -17.58 0.22
C ASP A 175 11.97 -17.27 0.65
N ASN A 176 11.46 -17.95 1.69
CA ASN A 176 10.12 -17.70 2.25
C ASN A 176 10.04 -16.37 3.03
N ARG A 177 11.17 -15.74 3.34
CA ARG A 177 11.23 -14.45 4.03
C ARG A 177 11.07 -13.31 3.03
N VAL A 178 9.80 -12.94 2.81
CA VAL A 178 9.39 -11.94 1.82
C VAL A 178 9.37 -10.54 2.42
N ASN A 179 10.06 -9.60 1.78
CA ASN A 179 10.10 -8.20 2.17
C ASN A 179 9.02 -7.38 1.44
N PHE A 180 8.85 -7.62 0.15
CA PHE A 180 7.84 -6.94 -0.67
C PHE A 180 7.28 -7.83 -1.79
N VAL A 181 6.06 -7.50 -2.17
CA VAL A 181 5.43 -7.90 -3.43
C VAL A 181 4.97 -6.62 -4.10
N ARG A 182 5.42 -6.36 -5.33
CA ARG A 182 5.07 -5.14 -6.08
C ARG A 182 4.91 -5.44 -7.56
N GLU A 183 4.13 -4.62 -8.24
CA GLU A 183 3.90 -4.67 -9.68
C GLU A 183 4.72 -3.59 -10.38
N ASP A 184 5.26 -3.91 -11.55
CA ASP A 184 5.86 -2.92 -12.43
C ASP A 184 4.85 -2.37 -13.46
N ASN A 185 5.32 -1.45 -14.32
CA ASN A 185 4.46 -0.78 -15.28
C ASN A 185 3.95 -1.70 -16.41
N ASP A 186 4.55 -2.89 -16.56
CA ASP A 186 4.14 -3.92 -17.53
C ASP A 186 3.19 -4.97 -16.91
N GLY A 187 2.78 -4.76 -15.64
CA GLY A 187 1.89 -5.67 -14.92
C GLY A 187 2.58 -6.93 -14.37
N ARG A 188 3.91 -6.98 -14.40
CA ARG A 188 4.69 -8.11 -13.88
C ARG A 188 4.87 -7.97 -12.37
N ILE A 189 4.76 -9.06 -11.64
CA ILE A 189 4.88 -9.07 -10.19
C ILE A 189 6.29 -9.45 -9.76
N TRP A 190 6.87 -8.62 -8.92
CA TRP A 190 8.18 -8.82 -8.34
C TRP A 190 8.09 -9.16 -6.86
N ILE A 191 8.79 -10.21 -6.45
CA ILE A 191 8.82 -10.68 -5.07
C ILE A 191 10.26 -10.58 -4.57
N GLY A 192 10.50 -9.60 -3.71
CA GLY A 192 11.80 -9.40 -3.06
C GLY A 192 11.88 -10.15 -1.74
N THR A 193 12.94 -10.93 -1.56
CA THR A 193 13.15 -11.76 -0.39
C THR A 193 14.48 -11.48 0.30
N LYS A 194 14.70 -12.09 1.45
CA LYS A 194 16.01 -11.99 2.16
C LYS A 194 17.14 -12.71 1.43
N ARG A 195 16.84 -13.58 0.47
CA ARG A 195 17.84 -14.33 -0.31
C ARG A 195 17.42 -14.47 -1.75
N GLY A 196 17.21 -13.35 -2.43
CA GLY A 196 16.96 -13.32 -3.85
C GLY A 196 15.69 -12.60 -4.25
N LEU A 197 15.45 -12.64 -5.56
CA LEU A 197 14.38 -11.95 -6.25
C LEU A 197 13.67 -12.93 -7.19
N ALA A 198 12.35 -12.93 -7.17
CA ALA A 198 11.52 -13.65 -8.11
C ALA A 198 10.68 -12.70 -8.95
N LEU A 199 10.45 -13.06 -10.20
CA LEU A 199 9.57 -12.39 -11.15
C LEU A 199 8.43 -13.34 -11.52
N VAL A 200 7.19 -12.86 -11.44
CA VAL A 200 5.99 -13.60 -11.86
C VAL A 200 5.40 -12.91 -13.08
N VAL A 201 5.27 -13.65 -14.18
CA VAL A 201 4.65 -13.21 -15.43
C VAL A 201 3.63 -14.27 -15.84
N ASP A 202 2.40 -13.89 -16.09
CA ASP A 202 1.30 -14.79 -16.48
C ASP A 202 1.13 -16.03 -15.57
N GLY A 203 1.48 -15.87 -14.28
CA GLY A 203 1.43 -16.95 -13.29
C GLY A 203 2.67 -17.84 -13.23
N GLU A 204 3.58 -17.73 -14.19
CA GLU A 204 4.86 -18.44 -14.22
C GLU A 204 5.91 -17.68 -13.39
N VAL A 205 6.70 -18.42 -12.61
CA VAL A 205 7.71 -17.84 -11.74
C VAL A 205 9.11 -18.06 -12.30
N LYS A 206 9.85 -16.97 -12.43
CA LYS A 206 11.27 -16.97 -12.72
C LYS A 206 12.06 -16.45 -11.52
N ILE A 207 13.03 -17.22 -11.03
CA ILE A 207 13.98 -16.73 -10.04
C ILE A 207 15.08 -15.95 -10.76
N VAL A 208 15.17 -14.65 -10.45
CA VAL A 208 16.12 -13.71 -11.06
C VAL A 208 17.43 -13.66 -10.29
N ASP A 209 17.37 -13.75 -8.98
CA ASP A 209 18.55 -13.80 -8.09
C ASP A 209 18.30 -14.75 -6.92
N ARG A 210 19.39 -15.34 -6.36
CA ARG A 210 19.34 -16.29 -5.24
C ARG A 210 20.23 -15.92 -4.05
N ALA A 211 20.76 -14.70 -4.03
CA ALA A 211 21.80 -14.33 -3.07
C ALA A 211 21.51 -13.01 -2.34
N LEU A 212 21.08 -11.99 -3.06
CA LEU A 212 20.96 -10.64 -2.54
C LEU A 212 19.70 -10.48 -1.67
N HIS A 213 19.80 -9.64 -0.66
CA HIS A 213 18.69 -9.28 0.21
C HIS A 213 18.00 -8.02 -0.35
N PHE A 214 16.88 -8.20 -1.03
CA PHE A 214 16.09 -7.09 -1.60
C PHE A 214 15.08 -6.56 -0.60
N VAL A 215 15.08 -5.23 -0.37
CA VAL A 215 14.22 -4.58 0.63
C VAL A 215 13.19 -3.65 0.01
N SER A 216 13.45 -3.12 -1.19
CA SER A 216 12.48 -2.29 -1.92
C SER A 216 12.66 -2.35 -3.43
N MET A 217 11.64 -1.86 -4.14
CA MET A 217 11.55 -1.80 -5.59
C MET A 217 10.88 -0.50 -6.03
N LEU A 218 11.36 0.06 -7.14
CA LEU A 218 10.75 1.20 -7.83
C LEU A 218 10.64 0.92 -9.35
N ALA A 219 9.43 1.02 -9.89
CA ALA A 219 9.21 1.01 -11.34
C ALA A 219 9.22 2.45 -11.89
N ASN A 220 9.96 2.70 -12.97
CA ASN A 220 10.06 3.99 -13.64
C ASN A 220 10.11 3.82 -15.16
N GLY A 221 8.99 4.01 -15.84
CA GLY A 221 8.83 3.72 -17.27
C GLY A 221 9.05 2.24 -17.53
N ASP A 222 9.93 1.93 -18.46
CA ASP A 222 10.35 0.57 -18.86
C ASP A 222 11.44 -0.03 -17.95
N ARG A 223 11.87 0.68 -16.91
CA ARG A 223 12.93 0.25 -16.02
C ARG A 223 12.40 -0.09 -14.63
N VAL A 224 12.94 -1.14 -14.07
CA VAL A 224 12.68 -1.56 -12.69
C VAL A 224 13.97 -1.51 -11.90
N TYR A 225 13.93 -0.82 -10.76
CA TYR A 225 15.05 -0.66 -9.85
C TYR A 225 14.77 -1.41 -8.54
N PHE A 226 15.82 -1.94 -7.95
CA PHE A 226 15.76 -2.69 -6.69
C PHE A 226 16.80 -2.16 -5.72
N LEU A 227 16.41 -2.02 -4.46
CA LEU A 227 17.27 -1.65 -3.36
C LEU A 227 17.54 -2.87 -2.49
N THR A 228 18.81 -3.11 -2.17
CA THR A 228 19.21 -4.16 -1.24
C THR A 228 19.39 -3.62 0.18
N GLU A 229 19.39 -4.51 1.18
CA GLU A 229 19.65 -4.16 2.58
C GLU A 229 21.00 -3.44 2.77
N ASN A 230 21.99 -3.78 1.98
CA ASN A 230 23.31 -3.13 2.00
C ASN A 230 23.31 -1.75 1.31
N GLY A 231 22.18 -1.30 0.77
CA GLY A 231 22.04 -0.03 0.07
C GLY A 231 22.59 -0.02 -1.36
N ASP A 232 22.74 -1.18 -1.97
CA ASP A 232 23.07 -1.27 -3.39
C ASP A 232 21.78 -1.14 -4.23
N ILE A 233 21.84 -0.32 -5.27
CA ILE A 233 20.75 -0.13 -6.23
C ILE A 233 21.07 -0.91 -7.50
N TYR A 234 20.15 -1.77 -7.91
CA TYR A 234 20.22 -2.54 -9.15
C TYR A 234 19.10 -2.13 -10.10
N SER A 235 19.31 -2.25 -11.40
CA SER A 235 18.25 -2.25 -12.41
C SER A 235 18.15 -3.58 -13.11
N TYR A 236 16.93 -3.99 -13.45
CA TYR A 236 16.71 -5.18 -14.27
C TYR A 236 16.93 -4.85 -15.75
N GLN A 237 17.68 -5.71 -16.44
CA GLN A 237 17.96 -5.60 -17.87
C GLN A 237 17.11 -6.62 -18.62
N GLU A 238 16.09 -6.17 -19.32
CA GLU A 238 15.13 -7.03 -20.02
C GLU A 238 15.81 -7.94 -21.06
N LYS A 239 16.77 -7.40 -21.82
CA LYS A 239 17.46 -8.13 -22.90
C LYS A 239 18.31 -9.30 -22.40
N THR A 240 19.04 -9.10 -21.30
CA THR A 240 19.92 -10.13 -20.72
C THR A 240 19.25 -10.92 -19.62
N GLN A 241 18.11 -10.40 -19.12
CA GLN A 241 17.37 -10.92 -17.97
C GLN A 241 18.20 -10.97 -16.68
N GLU A 242 19.09 -10.00 -16.51
CA GLU A 242 20.04 -9.90 -15.39
C GLU A 242 19.87 -8.58 -14.64
N LEU A 243 20.41 -8.55 -13.42
CA LEU A 243 20.50 -7.37 -12.60
C LEU A 243 21.85 -6.66 -12.83
N LEU A 244 21.77 -5.37 -13.15
CA LEU A 244 22.93 -4.51 -13.29
C LEU A 244 23.01 -3.52 -12.10
N LYS A 245 24.12 -3.54 -11.36
CA LYS A 245 24.35 -2.59 -10.26
C LYS A 245 24.52 -1.18 -10.81
N GLN A 246 23.73 -0.24 -10.27
CA GLN A 246 23.68 1.16 -10.69
C GLN A 246 24.43 2.07 -9.71
N ALA A 247 24.21 1.86 -8.40
CA ALA A 247 24.78 2.69 -7.34
C ALA A 247 24.91 1.88 -6.03
N ALA A 248 25.65 2.46 -5.07
CA ALA A 248 25.79 1.94 -3.73
C ALA A 248 25.63 3.07 -2.72
N LEU A 249 24.58 3.04 -1.89
CA LEU A 249 24.41 3.99 -0.79
C LEU A 249 25.56 3.91 0.23
N SER A 250 26.09 2.72 0.46
CA SER A 250 27.22 2.50 1.38
C SER A 250 28.45 3.35 1.02
N ALA A 251 28.63 3.72 -0.25
CA ALA A 251 29.70 4.62 -0.70
C ALA A 251 29.50 6.07 -0.21
N VAL A 252 28.28 6.47 0.13
CA VAL A 252 27.90 7.85 0.52
C VAL A 252 27.48 7.91 1.98
N ALA A 253 26.78 6.89 2.48
CA ALA A 253 26.15 6.85 3.80
C ALA A 253 26.89 6.00 4.84
N GLY A 254 27.84 5.15 4.43
CA GLY A 254 28.48 4.20 5.31
C GLY A 254 27.50 3.07 5.75
N LYS A 255 27.69 2.58 6.98
CA LYS A 255 26.80 1.55 7.54
C LYS A 255 25.47 2.17 7.95
N MET A 256 24.37 1.68 7.38
CA MET A 256 23.03 2.22 7.58
C MET A 256 21.98 1.11 7.64
N SER A 257 20.78 1.44 8.07
CA SER A 257 19.57 0.65 7.89
C SER A 257 18.53 1.47 7.13
N LEU A 258 17.81 0.84 6.21
CA LEU A 258 16.69 1.44 5.50
C LEU A 258 15.52 1.61 6.47
N THR A 259 14.87 2.77 6.45
CA THR A 259 13.65 3.03 7.23
C THR A 259 12.42 3.13 6.34
N ASP A 260 12.52 3.78 5.18
CA ASP A 260 11.46 3.90 4.20
C ASP A 260 12.01 4.32 2.84
N ASP A 261 11.18 4.28 1.79
CA ASP A 261 11.48 4.82 0.48
C ASP A 261 10.23 5.24 -0.29
N PHE A 262 10.35 6.28 -1.10
CA PHE A 262 9.26 6.76 -1.95
C PHE A 262 9.79 7.51 -3.17
N ARG A 263 8.90 7.74 -4.14
CA ARG A 263 9.25 8.45 -5.38
C ARG A 263 8.73 9.89 -5.36
N ILE A 264 9.58 10.82 -5.80
CA ILE A 264 9.19 12.19 -6.11
C ILE A 264 9.71 12.54 -7.50
N LYS A 265 8.79 12.73 -8.44
CA LYS A 265 9.14 13.02 -9.85
C LYS A 265 10.20 12.04 -10.37
N ASP A 266 11.39 12.56 -10.69
CA ASP A 266 12.52 11.79 -11.22
C ASP A 266 13.53 11.36 -10.15
N LYS A 267 13.12 11.33 -8.89
CA LYS A 267 13.97 10.91 -7.78
C LYS A 267 13.35 9.76 -7.01
N TRP A 268 14.17 8.78 -6.69
CA TRP A 268 13.89 7.81 -5.65
C TRP A 268 14.49 8.31 -4.34
N VAL A 269 13.64 8.68 -3.42
CA VAL A 269 14.02 9.17 -2.09
C VAL A 269 14.12 7.99 -1.15
N ILE A 270 15.28 7.83 -0.52
CA ILE A 270 15.59 6.69 0.33
C ILE A 270 15.92 7.21 1.72
N LEU A 271 15.13 6.83 2.69
CA LEU A 271 15.30 7.18 4.10
C LEU A 271 16.10 6.11 4.81
N THR A 272 17.13 6.52 5.53
CA THR A 272 17.99 5.61 6.27
C THR A 272 18.22 6.10 7.70
N SER A 273 18.82 5.26 8.53
CA SER A 273 19.21 5.64 9.90
C SER A 273 20.27 6.76 9.94
N THR A 274 20.92 7.07 8.84
CA THR A 274 21.99 8.07 8.75
C THR A 274 21.59 9.34 8.00
N GLY A 275 20.44 9.35 7.35
CA GLY A 275 19.93 10.51 6.61
C GLY A 275 19.05 10.13 5.43
N VAL A 276 18.71 11.13 4.64
CA VAL A 276 17.92 11.03 3.42
C VAL A 276 18.82 11.09 2.20
N TYR A 277 18.58 10.23 1.23
CA TYR A 277 19.33 10.14 0.00
C TYR A 277 18.40 10.16 -1.21
N ASN A 278 18.82 10.86 -2.26
CA ASN A 278 18.11 10.94 -3.52
C ASN A 278 18.88 10.18 -4.61
N TYR A 279 18.26 9.17 -5.20
CA TYR A 279 18.74 8.58 -6.44
C TYR A 279 18.01 9.22 -7.62
N ASP A 280 18.75 9.99 -8.43
CA ASP A 280 18.24 10.66 -9.63
C ASP A 280 18.05 9.62 -10.74
N LEU A 281 16.81 9.39 -11.16
CA LEU A 281 16.42 8.37 -12.14
C LEU A 281 16.76 8.73 -13.59
N VAL A 282 17.16 9.99 -13.84
CA VAL A 282 17.57 10.51 -15.15
C VAL A 282 19.10 10.54 -15.26
N LYS A 283 19.76 11.04 -14.21
CA LYS A 283 21.23 11.19 -14.18
C LYS A 283 21.94 9.95 -13.65
N TYR A 284 21.19 9.03 -13.04
CA TYR A 284 21.71 7.82 -12.37
C TYR A 284 22.74 8.14 -11.28
N THR A 285 22.53 9.25 -10.55
CA THR A 285 23.42 9.71 -9.49
C THR A 285 22.74 9.65 -8.14
N LEU A 286 23.49 9.26 -7.13
CA LEU A 286 23.06 9.17 -5.75
C LEU A 286 23.68 10.33 -4.95
N THR A 287 22.84 11.12 -4.28
CA THR A 287 23.28 12.28 -3.49
C THR A 287 22.55 12.33 -2.14
N PRO A 288 23.22 12.77 -1.04
CA PRO A 288 22.53 13.06 0.20
C PRO A 288 21.57 14.25 0.01
N ASP A 289 20.42 14.19 0.67
CA ASP A 289 19.52 15.33 0.76
C ASP A 289 19.85 16.12 2.04
N THR A 290 20.37 17.33 1.87
CA THR A 290 20.76 18.21 2.98
C THR A 290 19.62 19.10 3.48
N HIS A 291 18.46 19.08 2.81
CA HIS A 291 17.32 19.92 3.14
C HIS A 291 16.27 19.18 4.00
N LEU A 292 16.33 17.85 4.03
CA LEU A 292 15.40 17.01 4.80
C LEU A 292 16.12 16.45 6.04
N ASP A 293 15.85 17.01 7.21
CA ASP A 293 16.29 16.47 8.51
C ASP A 293 15.17 15.62 9.14
N ILE A 294 15.00 14.41 8.63
CA ILE A 294 14.00 13.45 9.13
C ILE A 294 14.68 12.57 10.18
N LYS A 295 14.49 12.91 11.44
CA LYS A 295 15.11 12.15 12.55
C LYS A 295 14.28 10.92 13.00
N LYS A 296 12.97 10.92 12.83
CA LYS A 296 12.02 9.79 13.05
C LYS A 296 10.64 10.21 12.60
N GLY A 297 9.91 9.37 11.86
CA GLY A 297 8.51 9.58 11.49
C GLY A 297 8.17 8.86 10.19
N GLU A 298 6.89 8.68 9.94
CA GLU A 298 6.39 8.34 8.63
C GLU A 298 6.33 9.62 7.80
N VAL A 299 6.81 9.56 6.56
CA VAL A 299 6.76 10.69 5.64
C VAL A 299 5.70 10.38 4.59
N ILE A 300 4.70 11.25 4.50
CA ILE A 300 3.68 11.19 3.46
C ILE A 300 3.94 12.34 2.48
N CYS A 301 4.06 12.00 1.19
CA CYS A 301 4.08 12.99 0.13
C CYS A 301 2.67 13.17 -0.42
N ASP A 302 2.15 14.39 -0.41
CA ASP A 302 0.85 14.68 -1.00
C ASP A 302 0.92 14.84 -2.53
N ASN A 303 -0.26 14.95 -3.18
CA ASN A 303 -0.36 15.09 -4.63
C ASN A 303 0.26 16.38 -5.19
N ARG A 304 0.66 17.33 -4.33
CA ARG A 304 1.35 18.57 -4.70
C ARG A 304 2.87 18.44 -4.58
N GLY A 305 3.34 17.35 -3.97
CA GLY A 305 4.75 17.10 -3.71
C GLY A 305 5.24 17.72 -2.40
N ASP A 306 4.34 18.06 -1.49
CA ASP A 306 4.66 18.53 -0.14
C ASP A 306 4.81 17.34 0.80
N TYR A 307 5.75 17.43 1.75
CA TYR A 307 6.05 16.41 2.74
C TYR A 307 5.36 16.72 4.06
N TRP A 308 4.81 15.67 4.67
CA TRP A 308 4.12 15.74 5.95
C TRP A 308 4.65 14.72 6.93
#